data_08fc6eee68d14345312492e2d2e4d284
#
_entry.id   08fc6eee68d14345312492e2d2e4d284
#
_cell.length_a   1.000
_cell.length_b   1.000
_cell.length_c   1.000
_cell.angle_alpha   90.00
_cell.angle_beta   90.00
_cell.angle_gamma   90.00
#
_symmetry.space_group_name_H-M   'P 1'
#
loop_
_entity.id
_entity.type
_entity.pdbx_description
1 polymer ?
#
loop_
_entity_poly.entity_id
_entity_poly.type
_entity_poly.pdbx_seq_one_letter_code
_entity_poly.pdbx_strand_id
1 'polypeptide(L)'
;MSGLATAEMSRILVVGTSDELTPTLELASRLRAIHFIDHDGEVLSLGSPNEVADGISQKLATMRGCLSQLGSSPPSGLLASKDVRTSLEDSLGDSVDSIVEDIKRLDVIDSEIETLHDRIALLEKLSPLGLDFELFSGYTSLRAHIGEVGDLEGCRSALAHSIDDILIFDSGKKSKQALLAIFCGIESSNSVESILAEHAFQSIAVPEGEGSMANQIETLN
;
A
#
# COMPACT_ATOMS: atom_id res chain seq x y z
N MET A 1 5.68 56.50 3.36
CA MET A 1 6.40 55.25 3.02
C MET A 1 7.36 54.99 4.17
N SER A 2 6.98 54.08 5.09
CA SER A 2 7.84 53.69 6.20
C SER A 2 8.86 52.71 5.65
N GLY A 3 10.10 53.15 5.44
CA GLY A 3 11.19 52.30 5.00
C GLY A 3 11.47 51.23 6.06
N LEU A 4 11.47 49.97 5.66
CA LEU A 4 11.99 48.89 6.47
C LEU A 4 13.47 49.15 6.75
N ALA A 5 13.78 49.61 7.94
CA ALA A 5 15.16 49.70 8.39
C ALA A 5 15.63 48.33 8.84
N THR A 6 16.76 47.86 8.31
CA THR A 6 17.40 46.62 8.78
C THR A 6 17.91 46.83 10.19
N ALA A 7 17.59 45.91 11.11
CA ALA A 7 18.14 45.92 12.46
C ALA A 7 19.66 45.67 12.40
N GLU A 8 20.43 46.42 13.19
CA GLU A 8 21.86 46.14 13.35
C GLU A 8 22.04 44.81 14.10
N MET A 9 22.77 43.88 13.51
CA MET A 9 22.97 42.54 14.07
C MET A 9 24.47 42.32 14.34
N SER A 10 24.76 41.73 15.48
CA SER A 10 26.11 41.31 15.85
C SER A 10 26.21 39.81 15.91
N ARG A 11 27.27 39.22 15.40
CA ARG A 11 27.54 37.78 15.51
C ARG A 11 28.17 37.50 16.88
N ILE A 12 27.56 36.59 17.65
CA ILE A 12 28.04 36.15 18.96
C ILE A 12 28.32 34.66 18.92
N LEU A 13 29.39 34.24 19.56
CA LEU A 13 29.70 32.84 19.83
C LEU A 13 29.59 32.61 21.34
N VAL A 14 28.76 31.68 21.74
CA VAL A 14 28.63 31.27 23.14
C VAL A 14 29.24 29.89 23.28
N VAL A 15 30.16 29.74 24.21
CA VAL A 15 30.84 28.46 24.51
C VAL A 15 30.55 28.10 25.96
N GLY A 16 30.11 26.86 26.19
CA GLY A 16 29.79 26.35 27.51
C GLY A 16 29.89 24.81 27.58
N THR A 17 29.55 24.25 28.71
CA THR A 17 29.46 22.79 28.90
C THR A 17 28.15 22.27 28.33
N SER A 18 28.09 20.98 28.06
CA SER A 18 26.89 20.29 27.53
C SER A 18 25.67 20.50 28.43
N ASP A 19 25.86 20.55 29.74
CA ASP A 19 24.77 20.74 30.72
C ASP A 19 24.11 22.11 30.64
N GLU A 20 24.85 23.11 30.19
CA GLU A 20 24.36 24.49 30.03
C GLU A 20 23.69 24.75 28.67
N LEU A 21 23.75 23.79 27.78
CA LEU A 21 23.21 23.98 26.42
C LEU A 21 21.68 24.19 26.44
N THR A 22 20.95 23.32 27.10
CA THR A 22 19.48 23.39 27.14
C THR A 22 18.99 24.66 27.83
N PRO A 23 19.46 25.06 29.02
CA PRO A 23 19.09 26.33 29.63
C PRO A 23 19.45 27.56 28.78
N THR A 24 20.57 27.52 28.09
CA THR A 24 21.01 28.62 27.20
C THR A 24 20.09 28.75 26.00
N LEU A 25 19.73 27.65 25.35
CA LEU A 25 18.78 27.63 24.23
C LEU A 25 17.39 28.12 24.65
N GLU A 26 16.90 27.74 25.84
CA GLU A 26 15.63 28.19 26.37
C GLU A 26 15.65 29.72 26.62
N LEU A 27 16.74 30.25 27.20
CA LEU A 27 16.89 31.67 27.40
C LEU A 27 16.93 32.42 26.07
N ALA A 28 17.72 31.95 25.11
CA ALA A 28 17.80 32.52 23.78
C ALA A 28 16.46 32.57 23.06
N SER A 29 15.67 31.47 23.16
CA SER A 29 14.31 31.38 22.61
C SER A 29 13.37 32.41 23.25
N ARG A 30 13.46 32.63 24.58
CA ARG A 30 12.64 33.62 25.29
C ARG A 30 12.95 35.04 24.90
N LEU A 31 14.23 35.37 24.61
CA LEU A 31 14.66 36.70 24.21
C LEU A 31 14.10 37.12 22.84
N ARG A 32 13.77 36.18 21.95
CA ARG A 32 13.24 36.42 20.60
C ARG A 32 14.07 37.42 19.75
N ALA A 33 15.33 37.64 20.14
CA ALA A 33 16.26 38.59 19.52
C ALA A 33 17.48 37.90 18.94
N ILE A 34 17.52 36.55 19.00
CA ILE A 34 18.66 35.74 18.59
C ILE A 34 18.26 34.88 17.40
N HIS A 35 19.09 34.92 16.36
CA HIS A 35 18.99 34.03 15.22
C HIS A 35 20.12 33.01 15.28
N PHE A 36 19.81 31.72 15.31
CA PHE A 36 20.82 30.68 15.29
C PHE A 36 21.31 30.45 13.86
N ILE A 37 22.62 30.33 13.73
CA ILE A 37 23.27 30.01 12.46
C ILE A 37 23.81 28.57 12.56
N ASP A 38 23.55 27.79 11.55
CA ASP A 38 24.07 26.44 11.48
C ASP A 38 25.61 26.45 11.42
N HIS A 39 26.21 25.50 12.12
CA HIS A 39 27.66 25.30 12.11
C HIS A 39 28.01 24.35 10.96
N ASP A 40 28.99 24.77 10.14
CA ASP A 40 29.44 24.03 8.95
C ASP A 40 30.40 22.87 9.25
N GLY A 41 30.87 22.76 10.48
CA GLY A 41 31.80 21.72 10.90
C GLY A 41 33.27 21.91 10.49
N GLU A 42 33.62 23.02 9.83
CA GLU A 42 34.99 23.25 9.36
C GLU A 42 35.99 23.50 10.49
N VAL A 43 35.57 24.12 11.58
CA VAL A 43 36.45 24.53 12.70
C VAL A 43 36.26 23.62 13.93
N LEU A 44 35.04 23.21 14.18
CA LEU A 44 34.68 22.32 15.31
C LEU A 44 33.86 21.17 14.77
N SER A 45 34.08 19.97 15.30
CA SER A 45 33.26 18.81 14.92
C SER A 45 31.77 19.05 15.27
N LEU A 46 30.89 18.68 14.36
CA LEU A 46 29.46 18.61 14.66
C LEU A 46 29.25 17.61 15.82
N GLY A 47 28.57 18.07 16.86
CA GLY A 47 28.19 17.20 17.98
C GLY A 47 27.18 16.13 17.54
N SER A 48 26.95 15.16 18.40
CA SER A 48 25.86 14.21 18.20
C SER A 48 24.51 14.90 18.43
N PRO A 49 23.46 14.55 17.67
CA PRO A 49 22.11 15.02 17.95
C PRO A 49 21.72 14.66 19.40
N ASN A 50 20.95 15.52 20.04
CA ASN A 50 20.43 15.24 21.36
C ASN A 50 19.33 14.18 21.22
N GLU A 51 19.42 13.07 21.97
CA GLU A 51 18.43 11.97 21.97
C GLU A 51 16.99 12.48 22.18
N VAL A 52 16.85 13.52 23.01
CA VAL A 52 15.55 14.18 23.21
C VAL A 52 15.03 14.86 21.93
N ALA A 53 15.92 15.47 21.15
CA ALA A 53 15.57 16.14 19.90
C ALA A 53 15.12 15.13 18.83
N ASP A 54 15.75 13.97 18.77
CA ASP A 54 15.36 12.88 17.87
C ASP A 54 13.95 12.35 18.20
N GLY A 55 13.66 12.12 19.47
CA GLY A 55 12.33 11.69 19.92
C GLY A 55 11.23 12.73 19.59
N ILE A 56 11.51 14.02 19.79
CA ILE A 56 10.59 15.10 19.45
C ILE A 56 10.40 15.20 17.94
N SER A 57 11.45 15.05 17.16
CA SER A 57 11.41 15.07 15.70
C SER A 57 10.56 13.93 15.13
N GLN A 58 10.70 12.73 15.67
CA GLN A 58 9.88 11.57 15.30
C GLN A 58 8.40 11.82 15.62
N LYS A 59 8.08 12.29 16.84
CA LYS A 59 6.70 12.64 17.22
C LYS A 59 6.11 13.71 16.30
N LEU A 60 6.88 14.73 15.96
CA LEU A 60 6.44 15.79 15.06
C LEU A 60 6.18 15.26 13.65
N ALA A 61 7.02 14.37 13.13
CA ALA A 61 6.82 13.73 11.84
C ALA A 61 5.54 12.88 11.83
N THR A 62 5.32 12.11 12.89
CA THR A 62 4.11 11.30 13.09
C THR A 62 2.84 12.17 13.11
N MET A 63 2.84 13.23 13.92
CA MET A 63 1.72 14.17 13.99
C MET A 63 1.41 14.84 12.65
N ARG A 64 2.44 15.23 11.91
CA ARG A 64 2.26 15.79 10.55
C ARG A 64 1.67 14.77 9.58
N GLY A 65 2.09 13.52 9.67
CA GLY A 65 1.51 12.41 8.91
C GLY A 65 0.01 12.25 9.19
N CYS A 66 -0.37 12.20 10.48
CA CYS A 66 -1.78 12.12 10.90
C CYS A 66 -2.60 13.30 10.39
N LEU A 67 -2.10 14.53 10.55
CA LEU A 67 -2.80 15.73 10.08
C LEU A 67 -2.99 15.73 8.56
N SER A 68 -2.02 15.21 7.81
CA SER A 68 -2.13 15.09 6.35
C SER A 68 -3.26 14.16 5.93
N GLN A 69 -3.47 13.08 6.65
CA GLN A 69 -4.52 12.09 6.34
C GLN A 69 -5.90 12.53 6.84
N LEU A 70 -5.97 13.15 8.02
CA LEU A 70 -7.24 13.61 8.59
C LEU A 70 -7.80 14.89 7.92
N GLY A 71 -7.03 15.53 7.08
CA GLY A 71 -7.37 16.83 6.49
C GLY A 71 -7.18 17.96 7.51
N SER A 72 -6.24 18.85 7.25
CA SER A 72 -5.92 19.94 8.17
C SER A 72 -7.03 20.99 8.22
N SER A 73 -7.56 21.21 9.41
CA SER A 73 -8.29 22.45 9.70
C SER A 73 -7.28 23.57 9.98
N PRO A 74 -7.50 24.80 9.50
CA PRO A 74 -6.56 25.89 9.81
C PRO A 74 -6.50 26.09 11.32
N PRO A 75 -5.32 26.35 11.89
CA PRO A 75 -5.17 26.55 13.34
C PRO A 75 -6.02 27.71 13.81
N SER A 76 -6.77 27.49 14.86
CA SER A 76 -7.68 28.49 15.45
C SER A 76 -6.97 29.61 16.26
N GLY A 77 -5.63 29.60 16.27
CA GLY A 77 -4.82 30.62 16.97
C GLY A 77 -3.40 30.13 17.24
N LEU A 78 -2.56 31.00 17.75
CA LEU A 78 -1.21 30.70 18.22
C LEU A 78 -1.27 30.31 19.69
N LEU A 79 -0.87 29.10 20.02
CA LEU A 79 -0.70 28.65 21.40
C LEU A 79 0.70 29.01 21.90
N ALA A 80 0.81 29.33 23.19
CA ALA A 80 2.14 29.52 23.79
C ALA A 80 2.86 28.18 23.87
N SER A 81 4.17 28.17 23.62
CA SER A 81 4.99 26.95 23.61
C SER A 81 4.93 26.16 24.93
N LYS A 82 4.71 26.86 26.05
CA LYS A 82 4.54 26.24 27.36
C LYS A 82 3.25 25.41 27.43
N ASP A 83 2.14 25.95 26.93
CA ASP A 83 0.83 25.29 26.96
C ASP A 83 0.83 24.07 26.05
N VAL A 84 1.47 24.16 24.87
CA VAL A 84 1.65 23.02 23.98
C VAL A 84 2.48 21.91 24.64
N ARG A 85 3.58 22.26 25.32
CA ARG A 85 4.42 21.29 26.02
C ARG A 85 3.64 20.56 27.11
N THR A 86 2.92 21.29 27.96
CA THR A 86 2.08 20.70 29.01
C THR A 86 1.00 19.78 28.43
N SER A 87 0.33 20.19 27.35
CA SER A 87 -0.67 19.35 26.67
C SER A 87 -0.07 18.09 26.07
N LEU A 88 1.15 18.14 25.56
CA LEU A 88 1.86 16.98 25.02
C LEU A 88 2.28 15.98 26.12
N GLU A 89 2.61 16.50 27.31
CA GLU A 89 3.00 15.66 28.45
C GLU A 89 1.78 15.00 29.11
N ASP A 90 0.62 15.66 29.17
CA ASP A 90 -0.53 15.21 29.96
C ASP A 90 -1.48 14.24 29.22
N SER A 91 -1.78 14.44 27.93
CA SER A 91 -2.82 13.62 27.28
C SER A 91 -2.72 13.51 25.75
N LEU A 92 -1.99 14.41 25.11
CA LEU A 92 -1.93 14.43 23.65
C LEU A 92 -1.08 13.27 23.10
N GLY A 93 -0.11 12.79 23.88
CA GLY A 93 0.76 11.67 23.50
C GLY A 93 -0.06 10.40 23.26
N ASP A 94 -0.86 10.02 24.23
CA ASP A 94 -1.69 8.81 24.15
C ASP A 94 -2.75 8.92 23.04
N SER A 95 -3.33 10.12 22.85
CA SER A 95 -4.30 10.37 21.79
C SER A 95 -3.68 10.29 20.39
N VAL A 96 -2.46 10.78 20.23
CA VAL A 96 -1.74 10.69 18.94
C VAL A 96 -1.37 9.24 18.61
N ASP A 97 -0.91 8.48 19.59
CA ASP A 97 -0.56 7.08 19.41
C ASP A 97 -1.79 6.25 19.01
N SER A 98 -2.95 6.51 19.64
CA SER A 98 -4.23 5.90 19.26
C SER A 98 -4.63 6.25 17.82
N ILE A 99 -4.53 7.53 17.42
CA ILE A 99 -4.83 7.96 16.04
C ILE A 99 -3.91 7.29 15.03
N VAL A 100 -2.62 7.15 15.33
CA VAL A 100 -1.65 6.46 14.47
C VAL A 100 -2.04 5.00 14.29
N GLU A 101 -2.48 4.34 15.36
CA GLU A 101 -2.91 2.95 15.32
C GLU A 101 -4.19 2.79 14.48
N ASP A 102 -5.16 3.69 14.65
CA ASP A 102 -6.39 3.71 13.84
C ASP A 102 -6.10 3.96 12.35
N ILE A 103 -5.18 4.86 12.01
CA ILE A 103 -4.77 5.11 10.63
C ILE A 103 -4.15 3.86 10.02
N LYS A 104 -3.21 3.20 10.73
CA LYS A 104 -2.63 1.93 10.25
C LYS A 104 -3.68 0.84 10.03
N ARG A 105 -4.69 0.81 10.91
CA ARG A 105 -5.79 -0.13 10.78
C ARG A 105 -6.66 0.17 9.56
N LEU A 106 -6.91 1.44 9.26
CA LEU A 106 -7.59 1.86 8.04
C LEU A 106 -6.83 1.44 6.79
N ASP A 107 -5.51 1.66 6.74
CA ASP A 107 -4.67 1.24 5.60
C ASP A 107 -4.74 -0.27 5.36
N VAL A 108 -4.77 -1.08 6.43
CA VAL A 108 -4.92 -2.54 6.33
C VAL A 108 -6.30 -2.91 5.79
N ILE A 109 -7.37 -2.29 6.30
CA ILE A 109 -8.74 -2.54 5.85
C ILE A 109 -8.90 -2.15 4.38
N ASP A 110 -8.37 -1.01 3.97
CA ASP A 110 -8.43 -0.57 2.57
C ASP A 110 -7.72 -1.56 1.63
N SER A 111 -6.56 -2.07 2.05
CA SER A 111 -5.84 -3.11 1.30
C SER A 111 -6.61 -4.44 1.24
N GLU A 112 -7.30 -4.82 2.31
CA GLU A 112 -8.16 -6.01 2.32
C GLU A 112 -9.36 -5.82 1.38
N ILE A 113 -9.97 -4.64 1.37
CA ILE A 113 -11.09 -4.29 0.47
C ILE A 113 -10.63 -4.37 -1.00
N GLU A 114 -9.46 -3.81 -1.35
CA GLU A 114 -8.90 -3.94 -2.71
C GLU A 114 -8.71 -5.41 -3.10
N THR A 115 -8.12 -6.21 -2.22
CA THR A 115 -7.91 -7.65 -2.46
C THR A 115 -9.22 -8.40 -2.68
N LEU A 116 -10.26 -8.07 -1.92
CA LEU A 116 -11.59 -8.66 -2.07
C LEU A 116 -12.26 -8.23 -3.37
N HIS A 117 -12.15 -6.96 -3.76
CA HIS A 117 -12.66 -6.47 -5.02
C HIS A 117 -11.99 -7.15 -6.22
N ASP A 118 -10.66 -7.31 -6.19
CA ASP A 118 -9.93 -8.02 -7.24
C ASP A 118 -10.36 -9.49 -7.33
N ARG A 119 -10.59 -10.12 -6.17
CA ARG A 119 -11.10 -11.49 -6.11
C ARG A 119 -12.50 -11.60 -6.69
N ILE A 120 -13.41 -10.70 -6.33
CA ILE A 120 -14.77 -10.66 -6.88
C ILE A 120 -14.72 -10.48 -8.40
N ALA A 121 -13.96 -9.52 -8.90
CA ALA A 121 -13.82 -9.27 -10.34
C ALA A 121 -13.29 -10.50 -11.10
N LEU A 122 -12.35 -11.23 -10.50
CA LEU A 122 -11.83 -12.46 -11.05
C LEU A 122 -12.89 -13.58 -11.07
N LEU A 123 -13.67 -13.73 -9.99
CA LEU A 123 -14.76 -14.70 -9.92
C LEU A 123 -15.89 -14.38 -10.89
N GLU A 124 -16.28 -13.12 -11.01
CA GLU A 124 -17.26 -12.65 -12.00
C GLU A 124 -16.80 -12.98 -13.42
N LYS A 125 -15.51 -12.81 -13.70
CA LYS A 125 -14.91 -13.15 -14.98
C LYS A 125 -14.96 -14.65 -15.25
N LEU A 126 -14.72 -15.52 -14.25
CA LEU A 126 -14.69 -16.98 -14.38
C LEU A 126 -16.09 -17.63 -14.29
N SER A 127 -17.03 -16.99 -13.62
CA SER A 127 -18.40 -17.50 -13.41
C SER A 127 -19.13 -17.97 -14.68
N PRO A 128 -18.95 -17.35 -15.87
CA PRO A 128 -19.59 -17.83 -17.10
C PRO A 128 -19.19 -19.23 -17.55
N LEU A 129 -18.10 -19.81 -17.02
CA LEU A 129 -17.71 -21.19 -17.28
C LEU A 129 -18.67 -22.21 -16.62
N GLY A 130 -19.37 -21.78 -15.55
CA GLY A 130 -20.31 -22.63 -14.83
C GLY A 130 -19.68 -23.84 -14.12
N LEU A 131 -18.40 -23.73 -13.76
CA LEU A 131 -17.62 -24.79 -13.12
C LEU A 131 -17.42 -24.49 -11.63
N ASP A 132 -17.42 -25.54 -10.81
CA ASP A 132 -17.13 -25.46 -9.39
C ASP A 132 -15.63 -25.50 -9.11
N PHE A 133 -15.19 -24.92 -7.98
CA PHE A 133 -13.77 -24.82 -7.62
C PHE A 133 -13.06 -26.16 -7.51
N GLU A 134 -13.78 -27.19 -7.03
CA GLU A 134 -13.26 -28.53 -6.85
C GLU A 134 -12.77 -29.18 -8.16
N LEU A 135 -13.30 -28.69 -9.30
CA LEU A 135 -12.86 -29.16 -10.61
C LEU A 135 -11.49 -28.65 -11.04
N PHE A 136 -10.93 -27.65 -10.35
CA PHE A 136 -9.65 -27.05 -10.74
C PHE A 136 -8.46 -27.56 -9.93
N SER A 137 -8.70 -28.27 -8.85
CA SER A 137 -7.65 -28.73 -7.93
C SER A 137 -7.88 -30.16 -7.46
N GLY A 138 -6.88 -30.76 -6.80
CA GLY A 138 -7.00 -32.09 -6.19
C GLY A 138 -6.68 -33.26 -7.10
N TYR A 139 -6.35 -33.04 -8.37
CA TYR A 139 -6.01 -34.11 -9.30
C TYR A 139 -4.52 -34.44 -9.29
N THR A 140 -4.20 -35.74 -9.29
CA THR A 140 -2.82 -36.23 -9.45
C THR A 140 -2.47 -36.63 -10.89
N SER A 141 -3.48 -36.87 -11.72
CA SER A 141 -3.33 -37.38 -13.10
C SER A 141 -3.87 -36.42 -14.17
N LEU A 142 -4.57 -35.35 -13.77
CA LEU A 142 -5.12 -34.35 -14.67
C LEU A 142 -4.46 -32.99 -14.46
N ARG A 143 -4.49 -32.18 -15.52
CA ARG A 143 -4.14 -30.75 -15.51
C ARG A 143 -5.32 -29.95 -16.02
N ALA A 144 -5.55 -28.81 -15.36
CA ALA A 144 -6.54 -27.82 -15.77
C ALA A 144 -5.80 -26.57 -16.29
N HIS A 145 -6.14 -26.11 -17.48
CA HIS A 145 -5.67 -24.88 -18.09
C HIS A 145 -6.85 -23.95 -18.27
N ILE A 146 -6.85 -22.80 -17.61
CA ILE A 146 -7.93 -21.83 -17.64
C ILE A 146 -7.38 -20.49 -18.11
N GLY A 147 -8.10 -19.83 -19.00
CA GLY A 147 -7.67 -18.53 -19.52
C GLY A 147 -8.56 -17.97 -20.61
N GLU A 148 -8.09 -16.88 -21.18
CA GLU A 148 -8.75 -16.20 -22.30
C GLU A 148 -8.06 -16.53 -23.63
N VAL A 149 -8.88 -16.66 -24.66
CA VAL A 149 -8.42 -16.88 -26.03
C VAL A 149 -9.15 -15.94 -27.00
N GLY A 150 -8.41 -15.42 -27.97
CA GLY A 150 -8.96 -14.53 -29.00
C GLY A 150 -9.75 -15.27 -30.09
N ASP A 151 -9.22 -16.42 -30.51
CA ASP A 151 -9.85 -17.34 -31.51
C ASP A 151 -10.26 -18.64 -30.84
N LEU A 152 -11.46 -18.66 -30.28
CA LEU A 152 -12.03 -19.81 -29.61
C LEU A 152 -12.21 -21.02 -30.54
N GLU A 153 -12.74 -20.81 -31.75
CA GLU A 153 -13.06 -21.89 -32.67
C GLU A 153 -11.79 -22.52 -33.25
N GLY A 154 -10.79 -21.69 -33.60
CA GLY A 154 -9.49 -22.21 -34.05
C GLY A 154 -8.76 -22.99 -32.98
N CYS A 155 -8.72 -22.47 -31.77
CA CYS A 155 -8.10 -23.14 -30.63
C CYS A 155 -8.80 -24.48 -30.30
N ARG A 156 -10.13 -24.47 -30.21
CA ARG A 156 -10.94 -25.67 -29.95
C ARG A 156 -10.73 -26.74 -31.03
N SER A 157 -10.73 -26.35 -32.29
CA SER A 157 -10.48 -27.28 -33.41
C SER A 157 -9.10 -27.87 -33.38
N ALA A 158 -8.05 -27.08 -33.11
CA ALA A 158 -6.67 -27.53 -32.98
C ALA A 158 -6.51 -28.54 -31.84
N LEU A 159 -7.09 -28.23 -30.68
CA LEU A 159 -7.06 -29.12 -29.52
C LEU A 159 -7.79 -30.44 -29.77
N ALA A 160 -9.00 -30.41 -30.35
CA ALA A 160 -9.78 -31.60 -30.64
C ALA A 160 -9.16 -32.52 -31.72
N HIS A 161 -8.34 -31.97 -32.62
CA HIS A 161 -7.63 -32.78 -33.63
C HIS A 161 -6.33 -33.41 -33.11
N SER A 162 -5.74 -32.83 -32.08
CA SER A 162 -4.39 -33.22 -31.64
C SER A 162 -4.42 -34.09 -30.38
N ILE A 163 -5.54 -34.12 -29.63
CA ILE A 163 -5.61 -34.78 -28.31
C ILE A 163 -6.96 -35.47 -28.17
N ASP A 164 -6.91 -36.79 -27.97
CA ASP A 164 -8.13 -37.61 -27.90
C ASP A 164 -8.88 -37.47 -26.55
N ASP A 165 -8.15 -37.41 -25.42
CA ASP A 165 -8.72 -37.32 -24.05
C ASP A 165 -8.63 -35.91 -23.50
N ILE A 166 -9.53 -35.04 -23.98
CA ILE A 166 -9.59 -33.62 -23.56
C ILE A 166 -11.03 -33.21 -23.28
N LEU A 167 -11.24 -32.51 -22.19
CA LEU A 167 -12.51 -31.85 -21.87
C LEU A 167 -12.35 -30.34 -21.99
N ILE A 168 -13.22 -29.73 -22.79
CA ILE A 168 -13.17 -28.29 -23.08
C ILE A 168 -14.50 -27.67 -22.67
N PHE A 169 -14.42 -26.65 -21.81
CA PHE A 169 -15.53 -25.80 -21.40
C PHE A 169 -15.25 -24.39 -21.87
N ASP A 170 -16.24 -23.68 -22.37
CA ASP A 170 -16.13 -22.31 -22.82
C ASP A 170 -17.29 -21.44 -22.34
N SER A 171 -17.06 -20.14 -22.23
CA SER A 171 -18.08 -19.18 -21.79
C SER A 171 -19.06 -18.74 -22.91
N GLY A 172 -18.93 -19.31 -24.11
CA GLY A 172 -19.68 -18.89 -25.29
C GLY A 172 -19.23 -17.54 -25.86
N LYS A 173 -19.75 -17.18 -27.03
CA LYS A 173 -19.40 -15.94 -27.75
C LYS A 173 -20.14 -14.72 -27.17
N LYS A 174 -19.76 -14.22 -26.02
CA LYS A 174 -20.31 -12.95 -25.47
C LYS A 174 -19.30 -11.80 -25.40
N SER A 175 -18.01 -12.06 -25.65
CA SER A 175 -16.93 -11.07 -25.52
C SER A 175 -15.96 -11.14 -26.70
N LYS A 176 -15.11 -10.11 -26.86
CA LYS A 176 -13.96 -10.12 -27.80
C LYS A 176 -12.93 -11.20 -27.46
N GLN A 177 -12.86 -11.60 -26.22
CA GLN A 177 -12.07 -12.71 -25.71
C GLN A 177 -13.01 -13.71 -25.05
N ALA A 178 -12.91 -14.99 -25.41
CA ALA A 178 -13.69 -16.04 -24.80
C ALA A 178 -12.88 -16.72 -23.69
N LEU A 179 -13.56 -17.08 -22.60
CA LEU A 179 -12.96 -17.90 -21.56
C LEU A 179 -12.98 -19.37 -21.99
N LEU A 180 -11.90 -20.04 -21.70
CA LEU A 180 -11.69 -21.45 -22.00
C LEU A 180 -11.13 -22.15 -20.77
N ALA A 181 -11.75 -23.28 -20.39
CA ALA A 181 -11.21 -24.19 -19.39
C ALA A 181 -10.99 -25.57 -20.06
N ILE A 182 -9.80 -26.09 -19.91
CA ILE A 182 -9.34 -27.30 -20.54
C ILE A 182 -8.83 -28.25 -19.47
N PHE A 183 -9.33 -29.49 -19.49
CA PHE A 183 -8.87 -30.57 -18.62
C PHE A 183 -8.26 -31.66 -19.48
N CYS A 184 -7.02 -32.02 -19.23
CA CYS A 184 -6.29 -33.05 -19.97
C CYS A 184 -5.44 -33.91 -19.03
N GLY A 185 -5.00 -35.05 -19.51
CA GLY A 185 -4.02 -35.88 -18.80
C GLY A 185 -2.67 -35.17 -18.69
N ILE A 186 -1.92 -35.45 -17.62
CA ILE A 186 -0.59 -34.88 -17.40
C ILE A 186 0.34 -35.10 -18.60
N GLU A 187 0.23 -36.28 -19.23
CA GLU A 187 1.05 -36.64 -20.40
C GLU A 187 0.80 -35.73 -21.61
N SER A 188 -0.45 -35.24 -21.75
CA SER A 188 -0.86 -34.38 -22.86
C SER A 188 -0.68 -32.87 -22.55
N SER A 189 -0.37 -32.50 -21.30
CA SER A 189 -0.29 -31.10 -20.86
C SER A 189 0.66 -30.24 -21.68
N ASN A 190 1.84 -30.75 -22.01
CA ASN A 190 2.83 -30.01 -22.81
C ASN A 190 2.34 -29.75 -24.23
N SER A 191 1.61 -30.69 -24.82
CA SER A 191 1.03 -30.54 -26.16
C SER A 191 -0.11 -29.51 -26.14
N VAL A 192 -0.95 -29.55 -25.09
CA VAL A 192 -1.99 -28.54 -24.85
C VAL A 192 -1.37 -27.14 -24.72
N GLU A 193 -0.33 -26.98 -23.91
CA GLU A 193 0.35 -25.70 -23.70
C GLU A 193 0.95 -25.13 -25.01
N SER A 194 1.51 -25.99 -25.87
CA SER A 194 2.04 -25.57 -27.16
C SER A 194 0.94 -25.05 -28.07
N ILE A 195 -0.20 -25.73 -28.16
CA ILE A 195 -1.35 -25.30 -28.96
C ILE A 195 -1.94 -24.00 -28.41
N LEU A 196 -2.05 -23.88 -27.09
CA LEU A 196 -2.55 -22.70 -26.42
C LEU A 196 -1.66 -21.47 -26.68
N ALA A 197 -0.34 -21.64 -26.70
CA ALA A 197 0.62 -20.59 -27.02
C ALA A 197 0.45 -20.08 -28.46
N GLU A 198 0.17 -20.97 -29.44
CA GLU A 198 -0.08 -20.59 -30.84
C GLU A 198 -1.36 -19.74 -31.00
N HIS A 199 -2.34 -19.92 -30.12
CA HIS A 199 -3.60 -19.19 -30.13
C HIS A 199 -3.66 -17.99 -29.19
N ALA A 200 -2.51 -17.48 -28.73
CA ALA A 200 -2.39 -16.33 -27.83
C ALA A 200 -3.25 -16.48 -26.55
N PHE A 201 -3.26 -17.68 -25.99
CA PHE A 201 -3.95 -17.98 -24.74
C PHE A 201 -3.32 -17.25 -23.57
N GLN A 202 -4.13 -16.56 -22.78
CA GLN A 202 -3.73 -15.88 -21.55
C GLN A 202 -4.22 -16.68 -20.35
N SER A 203 -3.31 -17.36 -19.66
CA SER A 203 -3.65 -18.15 -18.48
C SER A 203 -4.17 -17.28 -17.35
N ILE A 204 -5.21 -17.76 -16.68
CA ILE A 204 -5.80 -17.14 -15.49
C ILE A 204 -5.66 -18.13 -14.33
N ALA A 205 -5.08 -17.67 -13.21
CA ALA A 205 -5.02 -18.45 -11.99
C ALA A 205 -6.41 -18.46 -11.32
N VAL A 206 -6.94 -19.64 -11.06
CA VAL A 206 -8.19 -19.78 -10.30
C VAL A 206 -7.86 -19.61 -8.81
N PRO A 207 -8.58 -18.72 -8.10
CA PRO A 207 -8.39 -18.56 -6.66
C PRO A 207 -8.90 -19.80 -5.92
N GLU A 208 -8.35 -20.07 -4.74
CA GLU A 208 -8.84 -21.14 -3.88
C GLU A 208 -10.27 -20.85 -3.41
N GLY A 209 -11.11 -21.88 -3.40
CA GLY A 209 -12.50 -21.76 -3.00
C GLY A 209 -13.20 -23.12 -2.93
N GLU A 210 -14.44 -23.12 -2.48
CA GLU A 210 -15.30 -24.28 -2.39
C GLU A 210 -16.67 -23.97 -3.04
N GLY A 211 -17.25 -24.94 -3.71
CA GLY A 211 -18.54 -24.83 -4.37
C GLY A 211 -18.54 -23.98 -5.64
N SER A 212 -19.67 -23.38 -5.96
CA SER A 212 -19.80 -22.59 -7.19
C SER A 212 -19.24 -21.17 -7.02
N MET A 213 -18.63 -20.64 -8.09
CA MET A 213 -18.11 -19.27 -8.12
C MET A 213 -19.20 -18.24 -7.85
N ALA A 214 -20.43 -18.49 -8.33
CA ALA A 214 -21.57 -17.61 -8.11
C ALA A 214 -21.93 -17.48 -6.62
N ASN A 215 -21.94 -18.59 -5.89
CA ASN A 215 -22.22 -18.60 -4.45
C ASN A 215 -21.14 -17.85 -3.66
N GLN A 216 -19.87 -17.96 -4.07
CA GLN A 216 -18.79 -17.22 -3.43
C GLN A 216 -18.89 -15.71 -3.67
N ILE A 217 -19.26 -15.29 -4.86
CA ILE A 217 -19.50 -13.86 -5.16
C ILE A 217 -20.60 -13.30 -4.24
N GLU A 218 -21.69 -14.06 -4.05
CA GLU A 218 -22.80 -13.67 -3.18
C GLU A 218 -22.39 -13.58 -1.70
N THR A 219 -21.44 -14.40 -1.27
CA THR A 219 -20.94 -14.39 0.10
C THR A 219 -19.93 -13.26 0.37
N LEU A 220 -19.21 -12.81 -0.67
CA LEU A 220 -18.19 -11.75 -0.57
C LEU A 220 -18.78 -10.34 -0.70
N ASN A 221 -19.99 -10.18 -1.27
CA ASN A 221 -20.73 -8.92 -1.37
C ASN A 221 -21.55 -8.62 -0.11
#